data_892802eb02bd8d36430f88cbfb4617c4
#
_entry.id   892802eb02bd8d36430f88cbfb4617c4
#
_cell.length_a   1.000
_cell.length_b   1.000
_cell.length_c   1.000
_cell.angle_alpha   90.00
_cell.angle_beta   90.00
_cell.angle_gamma   90.00
#
_symmetry.space_group_name_H-M   'P 1'
#
loop_
_entity.id
_entity.type
_entity.pdbx_description
1 polymer ?
#
loop_
_entity_poly.entity_id
_entity_poly.type
_entity_poly.pdbx_seq_one_letter_code
_entity_poly.pdbx_strand_id
1 'polypeptide(L)'
;MSPAIYTIRGGGLEMTVTNYGARVLSLQVPGKDGAMADVIVGYASLREYQDCPGERFFGAAVGRVANRIGGAAFTLDGRQYRLSANDNGNTLHGGFTGIDRVPWTVREVRPDAIKFLLKDPDGAEGWPGNLDIELSYSLTPEKAFKVEYKAVTDAPTLCNLSHHSFFNLTGDASRPILDHELQISADNYLPVDGMLIPTGEVRPVEGTPFDFRSAKPIGRDIAEAGGYDHNWCLGGEGLRRVACLREPVSGRVMEILTDQPGIQFYSGNFFDGSYAGKEGRIIGHRCALALETQKWPDAIHHSAFPDIILRPGQTYSHTCIYQFSV
;
A
#
# COMPACT_ATOMS: atom_id res chain seq x y z
N MET A 1 -17.00 1.35 17.77
CA MET A 1 -16.87 2.80 17.43
C MET A 1 -17.42 2.96 16.02
N SER A 2 -18.23 4.00 15.76
CA SER A 2 -18.77 4.21 14.42
C SER A 2 -17.69 4.79 13.50
N PRO A 3 -17.71 4.45 12.20
CA PRO A 3 -16.87 5.09 11.21
C PRO A 3 -17.11 6.61 11.13
N ALA A 4 -16.03 7.38 11.06
CA ALA A 4 -16.04 8.84 10.98
C ALA A 4 -14.98 9.32 9.99
N ILE A 5 -15.14 10.55 9.50
CA ILE A 5 -14.26 11.19 8.52
C ILE A 5 -13.55 12.36 9.19
N TYR A 6 -12.27 12.52 8.90
CA TYR A 6 -11.41 13.57 9.42
C TYR A 6 -10.66 14.23 8.27
N THR A 7 -10.41 15.54 8.37
CA THR A 7 -9.59 16.28 7.40
C THR A 7 -8.42 16.93 8.11
N ILE A 8 -7.23 16.75 7.58
CA ILE A 8 -6.00 17.39 8.04
C ILE A 8 -5.36 18.20 6.91
N ARG A 9 -4.62 19.26 7.27
CA ARG A 9 -3.98 20.18 6.34
C ARG A 9 -2.56 20.50 6.79
N GLY A 10 -1.60 20.45 5.87
CA GLY A 10 -0.20 20.78 6.16
C GLY A 10 0.63 20.87 4.88
N GLY A 11 1.67 21.69 4.85
CA GLY A 11 2.58 21.81 3.70
C GLY A 11 1.91 22.22 2.37
N GLY A 12 0.72 22.83 2.41
CA GLY A 12 -0.05 23.14 1.19
C GLY A 12 -0.83 21.94 0.63
N LEU A 13 -0.93 20.85 1.39
CA LEU A 13 -1.74 19.67 1.08
C LEU A 13 -3.00 19.64 1.97
N GLU A 14 -4.05 18.98 1.50
CA GLU A 14 -5.23 18.64 2.30
C GLU A 14 -5.53 17.14 2.11
N MET A 15 -5.75 16.44 3.22
CA MET A 15 -6.04 15.00 3.20
C MET A 15 -7.29 14.70 4.01
N THR A 16 -8.18 13.90 3.43
CA THR A 16 -9.36 13.36 4.11
C THR A 16 -9.16 11.88 4.38
N VAL A 17 -9.41 11.46 5.61
CA VAL A 17 -9.24 10.08 6.07
C VAL A 17 -10.45 9.60 6.85
N THR A 18 -10.64 8.29 6.95
CA THR A 18 -11.60 7.67 7.85
C THR A 18 -10.93 6.71 8.82
N ASN A 19 -11.51 6.55 10.01
CA ASN A 19 -11.06 5.52 10.94
C ASN A 19 -11.50 4.09 10.54
N TYR A 20 -12.34 3.91 9.52
CA TYR A 20 -12.65 2.59 8.96
C TYR A 20 -11.50 2.11 8.08
N GLY A 21 -10.71 1.14 8.56
CA GLY A 21 -9.50 0.67 7.91
C GLY A 21 -8.38 1.71 7.84
N ALA A 22 -8.45 2.78 8.65
CA ALA A 22 -7.55 3.92 8.62
C ALA A 22 -7.29 4.42 7.17
N ARG A 23 -8.35 4.52 6.35
CA ARG A 23 -8.24 4.80 4.90
C ARG A 23 -8.00 6.27 4.62
N VAL A 24 -7.15 6.52 3.64
CA VAL A 24 -7.07 7.82 2.96
C VAL A 24 -8.15 7.85 1.87
N LEU A 25 -9.07 8.81 2.00
CA LEU A 25 -10.19 8.98 1.07
C LEU A 25 -9.86 9.97 -0.05
N SER A 26 -9.07 11.01 0.25
CA SER A 26 -8.61 12.00 -0.73
C SER A 26 -7.28 12.61 -0.30
N LEU A 27 -6.51 13.07 -1.27
CA LEU A 27 -5.30 13.86 -1.06
C LEU A 27 -5.21 14.93 -2.16
N GLN A 28 -5.41 16.18 -1.77
CA GLN A 28 -5.32 17.33 -2.66
C GLN A 28 -3.87 17.76 -2.80
N VAL A 29 -3.38 17.78 -4.05
CA VAL A 29 -1.99 18.13 -4.39
C VAL A 29 -2.00 19.19 -5.51
N PRO A 30 -1.20 20.28 -5.39
CA PRO A 30 -1.12 21.29 -6.44
C PRO A 30 -0.40 20.76 -7.69
N GLY A 31 -0.84 21.18 -8.87
CA GLY A 31 -0.13 21.00 -10.12
C GLY A 31 0.78 22.20 -10.43
N LYS A 32 1.48 22.17 -11.57
CA LYS A 32 2.40 23.23 -12.02
C LYS A 32 1.74 24.61 -12.22
N ASP A 33 0.43 24.63 -12.42
CA ASP A 33 -0.40 25.84 -12.52
C ASP A 33 -0.97 26.28 -11.16
N GLY A 34 -0.66 25.57 -10.08
CA GLY A 34 -1.18 25.78 -8.74
C GLY A 34 -2.57 25.20 -8.51
N ALA A 35 -3.22 24.62 -9.52
CA ALA A 35 -4.54 23.98 -9.36
C ALA A 35 -4.43 22.71 -8.51
N MET A 36 -5.26 22.67 -7.46
CA MET A 36 -5.36 21.47 -6.59
C MET A 36 -6.14 20.37 -7.30
N ALA A 37 -5.67 19.13 -7.17
CA ALA A 37 -6.41 17.96 -7.62
C ALA A 37 -6.27 16.80 -6.64
N ASP A 38 -7.32 16.00 -6.53
CA ASP A 38 -7.32 14.78 -5.73
C ASP A 38 -6.56 13.67 -6.49
N VAL A 39 -5.40 13.30 -5.97
CA VAL A 39 -4.54 12.28 -6.59
C VAL A 39 -4.84 10.86 -6.09
N ILE A 40 -5.82 10.69 -5.18
CA ILE A 40 -6.26 9.39 -4.65
C ILE A 40 -7.51 8.92 -5.39
N VAL A 41 -7.45 7.74 -5.96
CA VAL A 41 -8.62 7.05 -6.55
C VAL A 41 -9.33 6.23 -5.46
N GLY A 42 -10.65 6.24 -5.48
CA GLY A 42 -11.48 5.54 -4.50
C GLY A 42 -12.97 5.82 -4.68
N TYR A 43 -13.77 5.35 -3.74
CA TYR A 43 -15.22 5.53 -3.74
C TYR A 43 -15.64 6.94 -3.31
N ALA A 44 -16.88 7.31 -3.66
CA ALA A 44 -17.43 8.64 -3.36
C ALA A 44 -17.89 8.80 -1.91
N SER A 45 -18.26 7.71 -1.25
CA SER A 45 -18.84 7.75 0.09
C SER A 45 -18.27 6.67 1.01
N LEU A 46 -18.28 6.94 2.32
CA LEU A 46 -17.87 5.96 3.33
C LEU A 46 -18.70 4.67 3.28
N ARG A 47 -19.98 4.78 2.90
CA ARG A 47 -20.85 3.60 2.74
C ARG A 47 -20.34 2.67 1.64
N GLU A 48 -19.89 3.22 0.51
CA GLU A 48 -19.35 2.40 -0.59
C GLU A 48 -18.04 1.69 -0.18
N TYR A 49 -17.20 2.30 0.67
CA TYR A 49 -16.05 1.60 1.26
C TYR A 49 -16.47 0.43 2.16
N GLN A 50 -17.63 0.52 2.83
CA GLN A 50 -18.16 -0.56 3.67
C GLN A 50 -18.85 -1.64 2.84
N ASP A 51 -19.66 -1.24 1.86
CA ASP A 51 -20.41 -2.14 0.96
C ASP A 51 -19.48 -2.82 -0.06
N CYS A 52 -18.35 -2.17 -0.41
CA CYS A 52 -17.27 -2.69 -1.25
C CYS A 52 -17.75 -3.27 -2.59
N PRO A 53 -18.28 -2.45 -3.52
CA PRO A 53 -18.82 -2.92 -4.79
C PRO A 53 -17.77 -3.43 -5.78
N GLY A 54 -16.49 -3.14 -5.56
CA GLY A 54 -15.36 -3.52 -6.41
C GLY A 54 -14.05 -3.65 -5.62
N GLU A 55 -13.08 -2.75 -5.86
CA GLU A 55 -11.79 -2.78 -5.19
C GLU A 55 -11.89 -2.53 -3.68
N ARG A 56 -11.43 -3.50 -2.89
CA ARG A 56 -11.52 -3.48 -1.44
C ARG A 56 -10.51 -2.54 -0.77
N PHE A 57 -9.31 -2.42 -1.35
CA PHE A 57 -8.17 -1.86 -0.62
C PHE A 57 -7.92 -0.38 -0.88
N PHE A 58 -8.80 0.33 -1.60
CA PHE A 58 -8.66 1.76 -1.81
C PHE A 58 -8.31 2.51 -0.53
N GLY A 59 -7.10 3.10 -0.50
CA GLY A 59 -6.58 3.95 0.56
C GLY A 59 -6.34 3.29 1.92
N ALA A 60 -6.47 1.96 2.03
CA ALA A 60 -6.49 1.24 3.29
C ALA A 60 -5.11 1.07 3.93
N ALA A 61 -5.08 0.99 5.28
CA ALA A 61 -4.02 0.29 5.98
C ALA A 61 -4.24 -1.21 5.80
N VAL A 62 -3.21 -1.96 5.37
CA VAL A 62 -3.30 -3.41 5.11
C VAL A 62 -2.35 -4.19 6.02
N GLY A 63 -2.79 -5.36 6.45
CA GLY A 63 -2.12 -6.24 7.39
C GLY A 63 -3.13 -7.23 8.02
N ARG A 64 -2.67 -8.12 8.92
CA ARG A 64 -1.41 -8.14 9.67
C ARG A 64 -0.18 -8.31 8.77
N VAL A 65 -0.33 -9.00 7.63
CA VAL A 65 0.70 -9.13 6.60
C VAL A 65 0.15 -8.59 5.29
N ALA A 66 0.82 -7.57 4.75
CA ALA A 66 0.55 -7.02 3.43
C ALA A 66 0.91 -8.03 2.34
N ASN A 67 0.21 -7.97 1.20
CA ASN A 67 0.32 -8.90 0.11
C ASN A 67 -0.04 -10.34 0.50
N ARG A 68 0.51 -11.36 -0.18
CA ARG A 68 0.05 -12.76 -0.08
C ARG A 68 0.88 -13.60 0.89
N ILE A 69 0.22 -14.63 1.47
CA ILE A 69 0.85 -15.81 2.05
C ILE A 69 0.28 -17.03 1.33
N GLY A 70 1.17 -17.78 0.67
CA GLY A 70 0.84 -18.93 -0.13
C GLY A 70 0.16 -20.04 0.69
N GLY A 71 -0.89 -20.67 0.10
CA GLY A 71 -1.63 -21.75 0.73
C GLY A 71 -2.39 -21.37 2.01
N ALA A 72 -2.52 -20.08 2.34
CA ALA A 72 -3.18 -19.57 3.54
C ALA A 72 -2.73 -20.30 4.82
N ALA A 73 -1.45 -20.59 4.95
CA ALA A 73 -0.90 -21.29 6.10
C ALA A 73 0.60 -20.97 6.26
N PHE A 74 1.12 -21.12 7.46
CA PHE A 74 2.57 -21.02 7.73
C PHE A 74 2.95 -21.83 8.96
N THR A 75 4.24 -22.07 9.13
CA THR A 75 4.79 -22.69 10.33
C THR A 75 5.63 -21.68 11.10
N LEU A 76 5.35 -21.50 12.38
CA LEU A 76 6.09 -20.65 13.29
C LEU A 76 6.44 -21.43 14.55
N ASP A 77 7.73 -21.49 14.92
CA ASP A 77 8.23 -22.21 16.09
C ASP A 77 7.73 -23.67 16.17
N GLY A 78 7.69 -24.36 15.00
CA GLY A 78 7.27 -25.75 14.87
C GLY A 78 5.74 -25.98 14.94
N ARG A 79 4.94 -24.94 15.09
CA ARG A 79 3.48 -25.00 15.07
C ARG A 79 2.95 -24.48 13.74
N GLN A 80 2.06 -25.23 13.11
CA GLN A 80 1.35 -24.81 11.91
C GLN A 80 0.15 -23.93 12.27
N TYR A 81 0.00 -22.83 11.54
CA TYR A 81 -1.14 -21.92 11.59
C TYR A 81 -1.85 -21.91 10.24
N ARG A 82 -3.19 -21.91 10.28
CA ARG A 82 -4.03 -21.76 9.10
C ARG A 82 -4.71 -20.41 9.15
N LEU A 83 -4.62 -19.69 8.05
CA LEU A 83 -5.21 -18.36 7.85
C LEU A 83 -6.49 -18.46 7.01
N SER A 84 -7.25 -17.39 6.99
CA SER A 84 -8.38 -17.24 6.07
C SER A 84 -7.88 -17.16 4.62
N ALA A 85 -8.39 -18.04 3.77
CA ALA A 85 -8.04 -18.12 2.34
C ALA A 85 -8.98 -17.22 1.52
N ASN A 86 -8.71 -15.93 1.48
CA ASN A 86 -9.55 -14.92 0.84
C ASN A 86 -9.15 -14.60 -0.61
N ASP A 87 -8.10 -15.23 -1.15
CA ASP A 87 -7.61 -15.03 -2.51
C ASP A 87 -7.13 -16.35 -3.13
N ASN A 88 -8.00 -17.05 -3.89
CA ASN A 88 -7.67 -18.26 -4.63
C ASN A 88 -6.90 -19.33 -3.81
N GLY A 89 -7.28 -19.54 -2.54
CA GLY A 89 -6.62 -20.47 -1.64
C GLY A 89 -5.42 -19.89 -0.89
N ASN A 90 -5.07 -18.62 -1.11
CA ASN A 90 -4.05 -17.88 -0.40
C ASN A 90 -4.67 -16.86 0.55
N THR A 91 -3.89 -16.33 1.48
CA THR A 91 -4.27 -15.15 2.27
C THR A 91 -3.73 -13.90 1.59
N LEU A 92 -4.59 -12.89 1.36
CA LEU A 92 -4.23 -11.58 0.85
C LEU A 92 -4.58 -10.51 1.88
N HIS A 93 -3.62 -9.62 2.17
CA HIS A 93 -3.78 -8.43 3.02
C HIS A 93 -4.49 -8.70 4.36
N GLY A 94 -4.19 -9.84 4.98
CA GLY A 94 -4.67 -10.18 6.33
C GLY A 94 -5.94 -11.02 6.42
N GLY A 95 -6.59 -11.38 5.30
CA GLY A 95 -7.76 -12.26 5.29
C GLY A 95 -9.08 -11.56 4.94
N PHE A 96 -10.22 -12.21 5.22
CA PHE A 96 -11.56 -11.67 4.89
C PHE A 96 -11.89 -10.40 5.69
N THR A 97 -11.48 -10.35 6.96
CA THR A 97 -11.67 -9.21 7.85
C THR A 97 -10.31 -8.75 8.37
N GLY A 98 -9.45 -8.28 7.45
CA GLY A 98 -8.18 -7.68 7.80
C GLY A 98 -8.35 -6.31 8.47
N ILE A 99 -7.24 -5.70 8.87
CA ILE A 99 -7.23 -4.40 9.56
C ILE A 99 -7.85 -3.26 8.73
N ASP A 100 -8.04 -3.47 7.43
CA ASP A 100 -8.71 -2.56 6.49
C ASP A 100 -10.24 -2.53 6.65
N ARG A 101 -10.86 -3.53 7.29
CA ARG A 101 -12.32 -3.65 7.45
C ARG A 101 -12.82 -3.41 8.88
N VAL A 102 -11.98 -2.93 9.74
CA VAL A 102 -12.33 -2.66 11.14
C VAL A 102 -12.22 -1.17 11.46
N PRO A 103 -13.02 -0.65 12.40
CA PRO A 103 -12.87 0.72 12.85
C PRO A 103 -11.66 0.83 13.80
N TRP A 104 -10.73 1.72 13.48
CA TRP A 104 -9.61 2.07 14.35
C TRP A 104 -10.01 3.12 15.37
N THR A 105 -9.42 3.06 16.55
CA THR A 105 -9.58 4.10 17.56
C THR A 105 -8.75 5.32 17.19
N VAL A 106 -9.38 6.48 17.05
CA VAL A 106 -8.67 7.74 16.86
C VAL A 106 -8.13 8.20 18.19
N ARG A 107 -6.82 8.26 18.33
CA ARG A 107 -6.11 8.66 19.55
C ARG A 107 -5.88 10.16 19.62
N GLU A 108 -5.53 10.76 18.48
CA GLU A 108 -5.18 12.17 18.39
C GLU A 108 -5.54 12.71 17.01
N VAL A 109 -6.05 13.93 16.96
CA VAL A 109 -6.24 14.71 15.74
C VAL A 109 -5.59 16.07 15.94
N ARG A 110 -4.65 16.42 15.08
CA ARG A 110 -4.02 17.74 14.98
C ARG A 110 -4.36 18.36 13.62
N PRO A 111 -4.13 19.65 13.43
CA PRO A 111 -4.39 20.28 12.13
C PRO A 111 -3.70 19.57 10.95
N ASP A 112 -2.51 19.04 11.18
CA ASP A 112 -1.60 18.44 10.17
C ASP A 112 -1.38 16.93 10.36
N ALA A 113 -1.98 16.30 11.37
CA ALA A 113 -1.74 14.89 11.66
C ALA A 113 -2.94 14.20 12.32
N ILE A 114 -3.02 12.88 12.14
CA ILE A 114 -3.96 12.03 12.84
C ILE A 114 -3.29 10.72 13.26
N LYS A 115 -3.60 10.26 14.48
CA LYS A 115 -3.09 9.01 15.04
C LYS A 115 -4.21 8.03 15.32
N PHE A 116 -4.02 6.81 14.85
CA PHE A 116 -4.93 5.69 15.00
C PHE A 116 -4.29 4.58 15.86
N LEU A 117 -5.13 3.88 16.63
CA LEU A 117 -4.77 2.68 17.38
C LEU A 117 -5.69 1.54 17.00
N LEU A 118 -5.13 0.35 16.86
CA LEU A 118 -5.89 -0.89 16.68
C LEU A 118 -5.30 -1.98 17.56
N LYS A 119 -6.19 -2.73 18.22
CA LYS A 119 -5.87 -4.03 18.82
C LYS A 119 -6.42 -5.11 17.92
N ASP A 120 -5.55 -5.86 17.27
CA ASP A 120 -5.91 -7.00 16.45
C ASP A 120 -5.76 -8.28 17.31
N PRO A 121 -6.87 -8.98 17.66
CA PRO A 121 -6.83 -10.00 18.70
C PRO A 121 -6.20 -11.31 18.23
N ASP A 122 -5.68 -12.10 19.18
CA ASP A 122 -5.25 -13.48 18.97
C ASP A 122 -6.36 -14.29 18.30
N GLY A 123 -5.99 -15.04 17.26
CA GLY A 123 -6.91 -15.89 16.48
C GLY A 123 -7.72 -15.14 15.40
N ALA A 124 -7.65 -13.80 15.31
CA ALA A 124 -8.29 -13.08 14.21
C ALA A 124 -7.74 -13.59 12.87
N GLU A 125 -8.62 -13.96 11.93
CA GLU A 125 -8.27 -14.54 10.62
C GLU A 125 -7.25 -15.71 10.68
N GLY A 126 -7.02 -16.29 11.88
CA GLY A 126 -6.07 -17.36 12.15
C GLY A 126 -4.68 -16.89 12.62
N TRP A 127 -4.44 -15.59 12.77
CA TRP A 127 -3.17 -15.05 13.24
C TRP A 127 -2.93 -15.32 14.73
N PRO A 128 -1.72 -15.79 15.15
CA PRO A 128 -1.40 -15.97 16.58
C PRO A 128 -1.03 -14.64 17.25
N GLY A 129 -1.33 -14.56 18.55
CA GLY A 129 -0.99 -13.45 19.44
C GLY A 129 -1.84 -12.20 19.22
N ASN A 130 -1.95 -11.39 20.25
CA ASN A 130 -2.53 -10.05 20.13
C ASN A 130 -1.49 -9.11 19.48
N LEU A 131 -1.93 -8.27 18.55
CA LEU A 131 -1.09 -7.26 17.92
C LEU A 131 -1.67 -5.87 18.21
N ASP A 132 -0.94 -5.07 18.98
CA ASP A 132 -1.26 -3.66 19.21
C ASP A 132 -0.55 -2.81 18.15
N ILE A 133 -1.33 -2.08 17.34
CA ILE A 133 -0.84 -1.29 16.20
C ILE A 133 -1.11 0.19 16.46
N GLU A 134 -0.09 1.02 16.31
CA GLU A 134 -0.18 2.48 16.19
C GLU A 134 0.12 2.88 14.75
N LEU A 135 -0.73 3.71 14.15
CA LEU A 135 -0.57 4.28 12.83
C LEU A 135 -0.73 5.78 12.91
N SER A 136 0.25 6.51 12.38
CA SER A 136 0.21 7.97 12.29
C SER A 136 0.26 8.41 10.83
N TYR A 137 -0.64 9.31 10.45
CA TYR A 137 -0.58 10.07 9.20
C TYR A 137 -0.26 11.51 9.52
N SER A 138 0.66 12.11 8.77
CA SER A 138 0.97 13.54 8.87
C SER A 138 1.26 14.16 7.51
N LEU A 139 0.92 15.45 7.38
CA LEU A 139 1.26 16.29 6.25
C LEU A 139 2.38 17.24 6.68
N THR A 140 3.57 17.07 6.09
CA THR A 140 4.76 17.80 6.54
C THR A 140 4.93 19.13 5.81
N PRO A 141 5.70 20.09 6.37
CA PRO A 141 6.00 21.35 5.69
C PRO A 141 6.65 21.17 4.30
N GLU A 142 7.35 20.04 4.08
CA GLU A 142 8.01 19.69 2.82
C GLU A 142 7.04 19.14 1.77
N LYS A 143 5.72 19.35 1.95
CA LYS A 143 4.66 18.86 1.06
C LYS A 143 4.66 17.33 0.96
N ALA A 144 4.75 16.64 2.09
CA ALA A 144 4.75 15.19 2.10
C ALA A 144 3.60 14.62 2.93
N PHE A 145 3.03 13.52 2.45
CA PHE A 145 2.18 12.61 3.21
C PHE A 145 3.09 11.53 3.81
N LYS A 146 3.21 11.54 5.13
CA LYS A 146 4.02 10.59 5.90
C LYS A 146 3.13 9.57 6.60
N VAL A 147 3.46 8.30 6.46
CA VAL A 147 2.85 7.13 7.09
C VAL A 147 3.85 6.51 8.04
N GLU A 148 3.49 6.34 9.31
CA GLU A 148 4.33 5.69 10.31
C GLU A 148 3.55 4.63 11.06
N TYR A 149 4.05 3.39 11.02
CA TYR A 149 3.54 2.28 11.80
C TYR A 149 4.47 1.94 12.95
N LYS A 150 3.87 1.57 14.10
CA LYS A 150 4.52 0.83 15.17
C LYS A 150 3.61 -0.30 15.60
N ALA A 151 4.18 -1.47 15.91
CA ALA A 151 3.39 -2.56 16.46
C ALA A 151 4.20 -3.37 17.48
N VAL A 152 3.48 -3.91 18.48
CA VAL A 152 4.00 -4.83 19.49
C VAL A 152 3.05 -6.01 19.66
N THR A 153 3.57 -7.14 20.11
CA THR A 153 2.80 -8.36 20.30
C THR A 153 3.08 -8.99 21.66
N ASP A 154 2.13 -9.77 22.16
CA ASP A 154 2.26 -10.57 23.39
C ASP A 154 2.68 -12.03 23.14
N ALA A 155 2.63 -12.49 21.87
CA ALA A 155 3.10 -13.82 21.46
C ALA A 155 3.77 -13.73 20.07
N PRO A 156 4.65 -14.70 19.68
CA PRO A 156 5.23 -14.71 18.35
C PRO A 156 4.16 -14.70 17.25
N THR A 157 4.29 -13.75 16.31
CA THR A 157 3.35 -13.55 15.19
C THR A 157 4.09 -13.05 13.96
N LEU A 158 3.36 -12.90 12.84
CA LEU A 158 3.86 -12.24 11.64
C LEU A 158 3.37 -10.78 11.61
N CYS A 159 4.25 -9.86 11.19
CA CYS A 159 3.91 -8.45 11.05
C CYS A 159 4.64 -7.85 9.84
N ASN A 160 3.87 -7.39 8.86
CA ASN A 160 4.32 -6.69 7.66
C ASN A 160 3.20 -5.76 7.21
N LEU A 161 3.11 -4.59 7.81
CA LEU A 161 2.05 -3.62 7.55
C LEU A 161 2.40 -2.78 6.32
N SER A 162 1.38 -2.35 5.57
CA SER A 162 1.56 -1.42 4.45
C SER A 162 0.38 -0.46 4.31
N HIS A 163 0.52 0.52 3.40
CA HIS A 163 -0.50 1.48 3.04
C HIS A 163 -0.85 1.34 1.56
N HIS A 164 -2.15 1.17 1.25
CA HIS A 164 -2.63 0.80 -0.07
C HIS A 164 -3.41 1.95 -0.76
N SER A 165 -2.82 3.15 -0.81
CA SER A 165 -3.38 4.21 -1.62
C SER A 165 -3.20 3.92 -3.11
N PHE A 166 -4.27 4.15 -3.86
CA PHE A 166 -4.25 4.12 -5.32
C PHE A 166 -4.10 5.54 -5.85
N PHE A 167 -3.02 5.78 -6.57
CA PHE A 167 -2.66 7.09 -7.08
C PHE A 167 -2.97 7.24 -8.57
N ASN A 168 -3.45 8.43 -8.94
CA ASN A 168 -3.42 8.94 -10.29
C ASN A 168 -3.07 10.44 -10.23
N LEU A 169 -1.85 10.79 -10.59
CA LEU A 169 -1.34 12.17 -10.46
C LEU A 169 -1.96 13.16 -11.47
N THR A 170 -2.74 12.67 -12.45
CA THR A 170 -3.56 13.57 -13.29
C THR A 170 -4.64 14.27 -12.47
N GLY A 171 -5.10 13.65 -11.35
CA GLY A 171 -6.30 14.05 -10.61
C GLY A 171 -7.61 13.65 -11.31
N ASP A 172 -7.54 12.78 -12.31
CA ASP A 172 -8.68 12.32 -13.09
C ASP A 172 -8.67 10.81 -13.26
N ALA A 173 -9.48 10.10 -12.47
CA ALA A 173 -9.58 8.64 -12.49
C ALA A 173 -10.19 8.07 -13.79
N SER A 174 -10.70 8.91 -14.70
CA SER A 174 -11.12 8.45 -16.03
C SER A 174 -9.95 8.24 -16.99
N ARG A 175 -8.76 8.70 -16.64
CA ARG A 175 -7.54 8.60 -17.46
C ARG A 175 -6.67 7.46 -16.97
N PRO A 176 -6.10 6.63 -17.88
CA PRO A 176 -5.16 5.58 -17.46
C PRO A 176 -3.82 6.18 -17.02
N ILE A 177 -3.09 5.43 -16.17
CA ILE A 177 -1.77 5.84 -15.63
C ILE A 177 -0.61 5.55 -16.59
N LEU A 178 -0.88 5.16 -17.83
CA LEU A 178 0.13 4.63 -18.75
C LEU A 178 1.20 5.65 -19.16
N ASP A 179 0.84 6.94 -19.17
CA ASP A 179 1.77 8.04 -19.49
C ASP A 179 2.53 8.57 -18.27
N HIS A 180 2.22 8.09 -17.06
CA HIS A 180 3.03 8.40 -15.90
C HIS A 180 4.42 7.79 -16.07
N GLU A 181 5.45 8.56 -15.76
CA GLU A 181 6.85 8.11 -15.76
C GLU A 181 7.21 7.59 -14.36
N LEU A 182 7.60 6.32 -14.27
CA LEU A 182 8.00 5.68 -13.02
C LEU A 182 9.50 5.37 -13.05
N GLN A 183 10.17 5.63 -11.92
CA GLN A 183 11.52 5.19 -11.62
C GLN A 183 11.49 4.45 -10.27
N ILE A 184 12.14 3.27 -10.20
CA ILE A 184 12.33 2.49 -8.96
C ILE A 184 13.82 2.18 -8.83
N SER A 185 14.41 2.55 -7.69
CA SER A 185 15.84 2.32 -7.39
C SER A 185 16.05 0.89 -6.86
N ALA A 186 15.89 -0.09 -7.74
CA ALA A 186 16.06 -1.51 -7.42
C ALA A 186 16.69 -2.27 -8.59
N ASP A 187 17.69 -3.08 -8.31
CA ASP A 187 18.35 -3.92 -9.31
C ASP A 187 17.68 -5.28 -9.50
N ASN A 188 16.76 -5.65 -8.59
CA ASN A 188 16.09 -6.94 -8.60
C ASN A 188 14.59 -6.80 -8.30
N TYR A 189 13.83 -7.80 -8.75
CA TYR A 189 12.41 -7.97 -8.42
C TYR A 189 12.13 -9.44 -8.07
N LEU A 190 10.96 -9.71 -7.52
CA LEU A 190 10.47 -11.05 -7.22
C LEU A 190 9.55 -11.52 -8.35
N PRO A 191 9.94 -12.54 -9.15
CA PRO A 191 9.02 -13.21 -10.05
C PRO A 191 7.91 -13.91 -9.28
N VAL A 192 6.72 -13.94 -9.86
CA VAL A 192 5.54 -14.58 -9.27
C VAL A 192 5.03 -15.71 -10.15
N ASP A 193 4.33 -16.66 -9.55
CA ASP A 193 3.60 -17.72 -10.25
C ASP A 193 2.22 -17.23 -10.77
N GLY A 194 1.44 -18.14 -11.34
CA GLY A 194 0.08 -17.82 -11.86
C GLY A 194 -0.94 -17.41 -10.80
N MET A 195 -0.60 -17.53 -9.52
CA MET A 195 -1.41 -17.08 -8.37
C MET A 195 -0.83 -15.82 -7.69
N LEU A 196 0.15 -15.19 -8.33
CA LEU A 196 0.86 -14.00 -7.84
C LEU A 196 1.62 -14.24 -6.53
N ILE A 197 2.06 -15.47 -6.27
CA ILE A 197 2.93 -15.83 -5.16
C ILE A 197 4.38 -15.78 -5.63
N PRO A 198 5.30 -15.11 -4.90
CA PRO A 198 6.72 -15.14 -5.22
C PRO A 198 7.28 -16.56 -5.35
N THR A 199 8.05 -16.81 -6.40
CA THR A 199 8.65 -18.12 -6.66
C THR A 199 9.82 -18.46 -5.73
N GLY A 200 10.28 -17.48 -4.93
CA GLY A 200 11.49 -17.56 -4.13
C GLY A 200 12.74 -17.08 -4.85
N GLU A 201 12.67 -16.87 -6.17
CA GLU A 201 13.77 -16.30 -6.97
C GLU A 201 13.84 -14.77 -6.72
N VAL A 202 15.09 -14.26 -6.68
CA VAL A 202 15.40 -12.83 -6.75
C VAL A 202 16.05 -12.59 -8.10
N ARG A 203 15.31 -11.96 -9.03
CA ARG A 203 15.72 -11.84 -10.43
C ARG A 203 16.19 -10.42 -10.76
N PRO A 204 17.30 -10.24 -11.48
CA PRO A 204 17.71 -8.94 -12.00
C PRO A 204 16.63 -8.32 -12.90
N VAL A 205 16.43 -7.00 -12.77
CA VAL A 205 15.51 -6.24 -13.65
C VAL A 205 16.12 -5.98 -15.03
N GLU A 206 17.45 -5.99 -15.14
CA GLU A 206 18.17 -5.65 -16.36
C GLU A 206 17.74 -6.48 -17.56
N GLY A 207 17.42 -5.78 -18.67
CA GLY A 207 16.96 -6.41 -19.91
C GLY A 207 15.56 -7.00 -19.84
N THR A 208 14.76 -6.65 -18.84
CA THR A 208 13.38 -7.10 -18.65
C THR A 208 12.40 -5.92 -18.68
N PRO A 209 11.10 -6.17 -18.91
CA PRO A 209 10.07 -5.12 -18.79
C PRO A 209 9.95 -4.51 -17.38
N PHE A 210 10.54 -5.17 -16.36
CA PHE A 210 10.56 -4.72 -14.97
C PHE A 210 11.70 -3.74 -14.65
N ASP A 211 12.56 -3.36 -15.63
CA ASP A 211 13.64 -2.40 -15.43
C ASP A 211 13.12 -0.96 -15.38
N PHE A 212 12.91 -0.46 -14.16
CA PHE A 212 12.54 0.92 -13.83
C PHE A 212 13.70 1.71 -13.20
N ARG A 213 14.94 1.26 -13.29
CA ARG A 213 16.11 1.99 -12.75
C ARG A 213 16.26 3.37 -13.38
N SER A 214 15.90 3.50 -14.67
CA SER A 214 15.71 4.78 -15.33
C SER A 214 14.23 5.07 -15.51
N ALA A 215 13.81 6.31 -15.32
CA ALA A 215 12.43 6.72 -15.49
C ALA A 215 11.92 6.38 -16.89
N LYS A 216 10.76 5.71 -16.95
CA LYS A 216 10.08 5.39 -18.20
C LYS A 216 8.56 5.46 -18.05
N PRO A 217 7.81 5.73 -19.12
CA PRO A 217 6.36 5.60 -19.11
C PRO A 217 5.93 4.19 -18.67
N ILE A 218 4.97 4.10 -17.76
CA ILE A 218 4.43 2.81 -17.28
C ILE A 218 3.92 1.96 -18.45
N GLY A 219 3.30 2.61 -19.45
CA GLY A 219 2.76 1.95 -20.62
C GLY A 219 3.79 1.34 -21.57
N ARG A 220 5.09 1.71 -21.48
CA ARG A 220 6.12 1.30 -22.45
C ARG A 220 6.18 -0.21 -22.63
N ASP A 221 6.36 -0.94 -21.52
CA ASP A 221 6.61 -2.38 -21.56
C ASP A 221 5.51 -3.19 -20.84
N ILE A 222 4.39 -2.53 -20.50
CA ILE A 222 3.32 -3.12 -19.67
C ILE A 222 2.63 -4.32 -20.33
N ALA A 223 2.56 -4.32 -21.67
CA ALA A 223 1.97 -5.43 -22.42
C ALA A 223 2.88 -6.68 -22.37
N GLU A 224 4.18 -6.49 -22.48
CA GLU A 224 5.18 -7.56 -22.35
C GLU A 224 5.24 -8.11 -20.93
N ALA A 225 5.12 -7.23 -19.90
CA ALA A 225 5.04 -7.62 -18.51
C ALA A 225 3.74 -8.37 -18.15
N GLY A 226 2.70 -8.29 -18.97
CA GLY A 226 1.35 -8.77 -18.63
C GLY A 226 0.63 -7.90 -17.59
N GLY A 227 1.12 -6.66 -17.36
CA GLY A 227 0.78 -5.80 -16.24
C GLY A 227 1.76 -5.94 -15.07
N TYR A 228 1.80 -4.93 -14.21
CA TYR A 228 2.65 -4.98 -13.03
C TYR A 228 1.82 -5.30 -11.78
N ASP A 229 2.26 -6.31 -11.05
CA ASP A 229 1.80 -6.67 -9.69
C ASP A 229 2.94 -7.45 -9.02
N HIS A 230 4.08 -6.77 -8.85
CA HIS A 230 5.33 -7.39 -8.42
C HIS A 230 6.00 -6.56 -7.32
N ASN A 231 6.88 -7.20 -6.56
CA ASN A 231 7.71 -6.54 -5.56
C ASN A 231 9.13 -6.30 -6.11
N TRP A 232 9.59 -5.05 -6.05
CA TRP A 232 10.98 -4.67 -6.29
C TRP A 232 11.78 -4.75 -5.00
N CYS A 233 12.96 -5.36 -5.08
CA CYS A 233 13.87 -5.56 -3.94
C CYS A 233 14.74 -4.32 -3.75
N LEU A 234 14.43 -3.53 -2.75
CA LEU A 234 15.09 -2.26 -2.48
C LEU A 234 16.41 -2.47 -1.73
N GLY A 235 17.50 -1.93 -2.26
CA GLY A 235 18.79 -1.89 -1.58
C GLY A 235 18.92 -0.80 -0.53
N GLY A 236 19.98 -0.85 0.28
CA GLY A 236 20.31 0.14 1.32
C GLY A 236 19.49 -0.05 2.61
N GLU A 237 19.84 0.75 3.62
CA GLU A 237 19.25 0.73 4.96
C GLU A 237 18.69 2.11 5.34
N GLY A 238 17.81 2.12 6.35
CA GLY A 238 17.19 3.33 6.88
C GLY A 238 16.24 4.01 5.90
N LEU A 239 15.78 5.18 6.29
CA LEU A 239 14.86 5.99 5.48
C LEU A 239 15.60 6.59 4.27
N ARG A 240 15.19 6.22 3.06
CA ARG A 240 15.82 6.63 1.79
C ARG A 240 14.79 6.78 0.68
N ARG A 241 15.11 7.60 -0.31
CA ARG A 241 14.33 7.69 -1.55
C ARG A 241 14.51 6.40 -2.36
N VAL A 242 13.41 5.80 -2.77
CA VAL A 242 13.39 4.49 -3.44
C VAL A 242 12.65 4.52 -4.78
N ALA A 243 11.73 5.46 -4.99
CA ALA A 243 11.00 5.57 -6.23
C ALA A 243 10.59 7.03 -6.51
N CYS A 244 10.28 7.31 -7.78
CA CYS A 244 9.74 8.58 -8.24
C CYS A 244 8.70 8.32 -9.31
N LEU A 245 7.51 8.89 -9.13
CA LEU A 245 6.42 8.89 -10.11
C LEU A 245 6.19 10.33 -10.57
N ARG A 246 6.14 10.55 -11.89
CA ARG A 246 5.87 11.85 -12.50
C ARG A 246 4.69 11.77 -13.45
N GLU A 247 3.81 12.76 -13.42
CA GLU A 247 2.78 12.94 -14.43
C GLU A 247 3.13 14.17 -15.30
N PRO A 248 3.43 13.98 -16.60
CA PRO A 248 4.05 15.05 -17.42
C PRO A 248 3.12 16.24 -17.70
N VAL A 249 1.79 16.03 -17.75
CA VAL A 249 0.84 17.09 -18.13
C VAL A 249 0.59 18.04 -16.96
N SER A 250 0.25 17.52 -15.78
CA SER A 250 0.05 18.34 -14.57
C SER A 250 1.36 18.83 -13.94
N GLY A 251 2.47 18.17 -14.29
CA GLY A 251 3.79 18.40 -13.71
C GLY A 251 3.97 17.81 -12.32
N ARG A 252 2.95 17.14 -11.73
CA ARG A 252 3.05 16.54 -10.41
C ARG A 252 4.09 15.43 -10.37
N VAL A 253 4.93 15.51 -9.35
CA VAL A 253 5.94 14.51 -9.02
C VAL A 253 5.66 13.98 -7.63
N MET A 254 5.76 12.66 -7.43
CA MET A 254 5.68 11.99 -6.14
C MET A 254 6.95 11.17 -5.93
N GLU A 255 7.79 11.57 -4.99
CA GLU A 255 8.93 10.79 -4.54
C GLU A 255 8.53 9.91 -3.37
N ILE A 256 8.96 8.66 -3.36
CA ILE A 256 8.69 7.71 -2.29
C ILE A 256 9.97 7.45 -1.51
N LEU A 257 9.91 7.70 -0.18
CA LEU A 257 10.97 7.36 0.74
C LEU A 257 10.49 6.32 1.73
N THR A 258 11.32 5.32 2.04
CA THR A 258 10.98 4.28 3.02
C THR A 258 12.20 3.68 3.68
N ASP A 259 12.00 3.09 4.86
CA ASP A 259 12.94 2.23 5.56
C ASP A 259 12.77 0.73 5.21
N GLN A 260 11.76 0.40 4.38
CA GLN A 260 11.44 -0.99 4.03
C GLN A 260 12.33 -1.55 2.91
N PRO A 261 12.54 -2.89 2.88
CA PRO A 261 13.38 -3.57 1.89
C PRO A 261 12.66 -3.87 0.56
N GLY A 262 11.39 -3.53 0.41
CA GLY A 262 10.61 -3.80 -0.80
C GLY A 262 9.58 -2.74 -1.09
N ILE A 263 9.20 -2.67 -2.37
CA ILE A 263 8.07 -1.87 -2.85
C ILE A 263 7.28 -2.70 -3.86
N GLN A 264 6.01 -2.92 -3.56
CA GLN A 264 5.05 -3.49 -4.51
C GLN A 264 4.58 -2.39 -5.45
N PHE A 265 4.64 -2.65 -6.75
CA PHE A 265 4.00 -1.83 -7.77
C PHE A 265 2.87 -2.62 -8.41
N TYR A 266 1.63 -2.12 -8.23
CA TYR A 266 0.43 -2.64 -8.86
C TYR A 266 -0.16 -1.61 -9.82
N SER A 267 -0.38 -2.00 -11.08
CA SER A 267 -0.79 -1.11 -12.17
C SER A 267 -2.29 -1.09 -12.44
N GLY A 268 -3.14 -1.51 -11.49
CA GLY A 268 -4.60 -1.47 -11.64
C GLY A 268 -5.14 -2.46 -12.68
N ASN A 269 -4.53 -3.65 -12.79
CA ASN A 269 -4.82 -4.64 -13.82
C ASN A 269 -6.23 -5.23 -13.72
N PHE A 270 -6.82 -5.27 -12.53
CA PHE A 270 -8.11 -5.90 -12.25
C PHE A 270 -9.30 -4.92 -12.25
N PHE A 271 -9.06 -3.64 -12.48
CA PHE A 271 -10.15 -2.67 -12.67
C PHE A 271 -10.84 -2.92 -14.00
N ASP A 272 -12.12 -3.26 -13.96
CA ASP A 272 -12.91 -3.73 -15.11
C ASP A 272 -13.96 -2.73 -15.61
N GLY A 273 -14.11 -1.59 -14.91
CA GLY A 273 -15.11 -0.58 -15.24
C GLY A 273 -16.53 -0.89 -14.74
N SER A 274 -16.70 -1.92 -13.91
CA SER A 274 -18.02 -2.34 -13.41
C SER A 274 -18.57 -1.45 -12.30
N TYR A 275 -17.77 -0.55 -11.73
CA TYR A 275 -18.15 0.34 -10.63
C TYR A 275 -17.60 1.76 -10.82
N ALA A 276 -18.28 2.71 -10.20
CA ALA A 276 -17.89 4.11 -10.20
C ALA A 276 -17.18 4.50 -8.90
N GLY A 277 -16.28 5.45 -9.01
CA GLY A 277 -15.64 6.12 -7.91
C GLY A 277 -16.22 7.52 -7.66
N LYS A 278 -15.36 8.42 -7.17
CA LYS A 278 -15.68 9.81 -6.91
C LYS A 278 -16.25 10.51 -8.15
N GLU A 279 -17.19 11.43 -7.93
CA GLU A 279 -17.85 12.21 -9.00
C GLU A 279 -18.53 11.34 -10.07
N GLY A 280 -18.84 10.07 -9.76
CA GLY A 280 -19.42 9.12 -10.70
C GLY A 280 -18.48 8.66 -11.82
N ARG A 281 -17.17 8.91 -11.70
CA ARG A 281 -16.18 8.47 -12.69
C ARG A 281 -15.98 6.97 -12.62
N ILE A 282 -16.02 6.32 -13.78
CA ILE A 282 -15.81 4.88 -13.86
C ILE A 282 -14.36 4.52 -13.50
N ILE A 283 -14.20 3.55 -12.60
CA ILE A 283 -12.91 2.96 -12.24
C ILE A 283 -12.53 1.92 -13.30
N GLY A 284 -11.87 2.40 -14.35
CA GLY A 284 -11.51 1.59 -15.52
C GLY A 284 -10.12 0.98 -15.44
N HIS A 285 -9.83 0.08 -16.37
CA HIS A 285 -8.56 -0.63 -16.47
C HIS A 285 -7.37 0.33 -16.44
N ARG A 286 -6.47 0.13 -15.46
CA ARG A 286 -5.25 0.92 -15.28
C ARG A 286 -5.48 2.42 -15.02
N CYS A 287 -6.60 2.78 -14.41
CA CYS A 287 -6.89 4.17 -14.06
C CYS A 287 -6.16 4.66 -12.79
N ALA A 288 -5.51 3.73 -12.06
CA ALA A 288 -4.73 4.06 -10.88
C ALA A 288 -3.62 3.02 -10.65
N LEU A 289 -2.65 3.37 -9.82
CA LEU A 289 -1.56 2.50 -9.40
C LEU A 289 -1.38 2.53 -7.89
N ALA A 290 -0.89 1.44 -7.31
CA ALA A 290 -0.43 1.40 -5.92
C ALA A 290 1.09 1.22 -5.88
N LEU A 291 1.73 1.90 -4.90
CA LEU A 291 3.15 1.79 -4.57
C LEU A 291 3.24 1.55 -3.06
N GLU A 292 3.32 0.26 -2.68
CA GLU A 292 3.22 -0.21 -1.31
C GLU A 292 4.61 -0.58 -0.79
N THR A 293 5.15 0.22 0.12
CA THR A 293 6.42 -0.11 0.77
C THR A 293 6.17 -1.15 1.85
N GLN A 294 7.00 -2.21 1.87
CA GLN A 294 6.77 -3.39 2.72
C GLN A 294 8.02 -4.28 2.80
N LYS A 295 8.01 -5.28 3.67
CA LYS A 295 8.86 -6.47 3.51
C LYS A 295 8.33 -7.33 2.37
N TRP A 296 9.17 -8.22 1.85
CA TRP A 296 8.85 -8.99 0.66
C TRP A 296 7.64 -9.92 0.89
N PRO A 297 6.72 -10.05 -0.09
CA PRO A 297 5.57 -10.94 0.01
C PRO A 297 5.99 -12.40 0.21
N ASP A 298 5.17 -13.16 0.89
CA ASP A 298 5.34 -14.59 1.20
C ASP A 298 6.66 -14.93 1.95
N ALA A 299 7.29 -13.96 2.60
CA ALA A 299 8.62 -14.09 3.21
C ALA A 299 8.70 -15.22 4.26
N ILE A 300 7.59 -15.59 4.91
CA ILE A 300 7.57 -16.68 5.88
C ILE A 300 7.92 -18.05 5.26
N HIS A 301 7.71 -18.23 3.96
CA HIS A 301 8.04 -19.45 3.23
C HIS A 301 9.43 -19.46 2.61
N HIS A 302 10.13 -18.32 2.63
CA HIS A 302 11.44 -18.15 1.99
C HIS A 302 12.49 -17.66 2.98
N SER A 303 13.34 -18.53 3.49
CA SER A 303 14.34 -18.21 4.51
C SER A 303 15.39 -17.17 4.07
N ALA A 304 15.54 -16.94 2.77
CA ALA A 304 16.41 -15.90 2.20
C ALA A 304 15.76 -14.52 2.12
N PHE A 305 14.44 -14.43 2.38
CA PHE A 305 13.72 -13.17 2.36
C PHE A 305 13.80 -12.44 3.72
N PRO A 306 13.54 -11.12 3.78
CA PRO A 306 13.54 -10.37 5.03
C PRO A 306 12.53 -10.93 6.04
N ASP A 307 12.99 -11.17 7.28
CA ASP A 307 12.14 -11.74 8.34
C ASP A 307 10.94 -10.84 8.67
N ILE A 308 9.75 -11.45 8.72
CA ILE A 308 8.48 -10.81 9.08
C ILE A 308 7.97 -11.24 10.46
N ILE A 309 8.72 -12.05 11.20
CA ILE A 309 8.33 -12.52 12.54
C ILE A 309 8.52 -11.36 13.53
N LEU A 310 7.49 -11.12 14.33
CA LEU A 310 7.52 -10.20 15.46
C LEU A 310 7.37 -11.00 16.75
N ARG A 311 8.27 -10.77 17.72
CA ARG A 311 8.29 -11.48 19.00
C ARG A 311 7.99 -10.52 20.16
N PRO A 312 7.48 -11.01 21.29
CA PRO A 312 7.33 -10.23 22.52
C PRO A 312 8.63 -9.50 22.89
N GLY A 313 8.50 -8.23 23.27
CA GLY A 313 9.64 -7.37 23.59
C GLY A 313 10.30 -6.68 22.38
N GLN A 314 9.94 -7.05 21.16
CA GLN A 314 10.34 -6.35 19.94
C GLN A 314 9.28 -5.31 19.54
N THR A 315 9.71 -4.27 18.83
CA THR A 315 8.83 -3.29 18.20
C THR A 315 9.02 -3.34 16.69
N TYR A 316 7.94 -3.61 15.97
CA TYR A 316 7.88 -3.39 14.52
C TYR A 316 7.80 -1.89 14.25
N SER A 317 8.53 -1.41 13.25
CA SER A 317 8.45 -0.05 12.75
C SER A 317 8.49 -0.04 11.23
N HIS A 318 7.75 0.90 10.63
CA HIS A 318 7.74 1.15 9.20
C HIS A 318 7.43 2.62 8.95
N THR A 319 8.26 3.27 8.15
CA THR A 319 8.05 4.64 7.67
C THR A 319 7.98 4.65 6.15
N CYS A 320 6.90 5.26 5.61
CA CYS A 320 6.76 5.60 4.22
C CYS A 320 6.43 7.08 4.08
N ILE A 321 7.06 7.77 3.13
CA ILE A 321 6.82 9.18 2.83
C ILE A 321 6.53 9.30 1.33
N TYR A 322 5.39 9.90 1.00
CA TYR A 322 5.04 10.33 -0.35
C TYR A 322 5.23 11.85 -0.40
N GLN A 323 6.34 12.30 -0.98
CA GLN A 323 6.71 13.72 -1.07
C GLN A 323 6.34 14.26 -2.44
N PHE A 324 5.59 15.39 -2.46
CA PHE A 324 5.07 15.98 -3.68
C PHE A 324 5.81 17.25 -4.08
N SER A 325 6.01 17.40 -5.40
CA SER A 325 6.56 18.60 -6.04
C SER A 325 5.95 18.78 -7.44
N VAL A 326 6.35 19.84 -8.13
CA VAL A 326 5.98 20.16 -9.52
C VAL A 326 7.19 20.59 -10.31
#